data_9f4fc699e3503eadc46b27093df671c0
#
_entry.id   9f4fc699e3503eadc46b27093df671c0
#
_cell.length_a   1.000
_cell.length_b   1.000
_cell.length_c   1.000
_cell.angle_alpha   90.00
_cell.angle_beta   90.00
_cell.angle_gamma   90.00
#
_symmetry.space_group_name_H-M   'P 1'
#
loop_
_entity.id
_entity.type
_entity.pdbx_description
1 polymer ?
#
loop_
_entity_poly.entity_id
_entity_poly.type
_entity_poly.pdbx_seq_one_letter_code
_entity_poly.pdbx_strand_id
1 'polypeptide(L)'
;MGKINLRERIHQGLFLLDGAMGTQLIEQGIEAGQCNDYLNIGSPHTVADIHRAYLEAGSDAILTNTFGANKFVLSRYGLSDKVRQINTAGAQIA
;
A
#
# COMPACT_ATOMS: atom_id res chain seq x y z
N MET A 1 -2.69 -8.24 20.18
CA MET A 1 -3.72 -8.85 19.34
C MET A 1 -3.11 -9.97 18.51
N GLY A 2 -3.72 -11.15 18.53
CA GLY A 2 -3.22 -12.30 17.78
C GLY A 2 -3.41 -12.15 16.27
N LYS A 3 -2.60 -12.87 15.50
CA LYS A 3 -2.76 -12.92 14.06
C LYS A 3 -3.93 -13.83 13.70
N ILE A 4 -4.73 -13.39 12.74
CA ILE A 4 -5.85 -14.16 12.20
C ILE A 4 -5.31 -15.17 11.19
N ASN A 5 -5.78 -16.41 11.24
CA ASN A 5 -5.49 -17.39 10.21
C ASN A 5 -6.34 -17.04 8.98
N LEU A 6 -5.71 -16.55 7.93
CA LEU A 6 -6.39 -16.08 6.73
C LEU A 6 -7.24 -17.17 6.08
N ARG A 7 -6.74 -18.40 6.01
CA ARG A 7 -7.46 -19.51 5.38
C ARG A 7 -8.76 -19.80 6.12
N GLU A 8 -8.73 -19.81 7.44
CA GLU A 8 -9.92 -20.03 8.25
C GLU A 8 -10.88 -18.86 8.14
N ARG A 9 -10.36 -17.62 8.17
CA ARG A 9 -11.19 -16.42 8.09
C ARG A 9 -11.96 -16.32 6.77
N ILE A 10 -11.33 -16.72 5.64
CA ILE A 10 -11.98 -16.69 4.33
C ILE A 10 -13.20 -17.61 4.30
N HIS A 11 -13.15 -18.73 5.01
CA HIS A 11 -14.28 -19.69 5.07
C HIS A 11 -15.43 -19.23 5.97
N GLN A 12 -15.25 -18.14 6.75
CA GLN A 12 -16.27 -17.65 7.66
C GLN A 12 -17.26 -16.66 7.02
N GLY A 13 -17.12 -16.38 5.73
CA GLY A 13 -18.02 -15.47 5.02
C GLY A 13 -17.25 -14.47 4.17
N LEU A 14 -17.85 -13.31 3.92
CA LEU A 14 -17.23 -12.27 3.11
C LEU A 14 -15.91 -11.79 3.73
N PHE A 15 -14.94 -11.58 2.85
CA PHE A 15 -13.63 -11.06 3.21
C PHE A 15 -13.32 -9.93 2.24
N LEU A 16 -13.28 -8.70 2.76
CA LEU A 16 -13.13 -7.50 1.94
C LEU A 16 -11.68 -7.03 1.96
N LEU A 17 -11.12 -6.84 0.78
CA LEU A 17 -9.83 -6.17 0.62
C LEU A 17 -10.06 -4.67 0.46
N ASP A 18 -8.98 -3.90 0.53
CA ASP A 18 -9.01 -2.47 0.27
C ASP A 18 -9.20 -2.17 -1.23
N GLY A 19 -9.27 -0.89 -1.54
CA GLY A 19 -9.42 -0.40 -2.90
C GLY A 19 -8.17 0.34 -3.38
N ALA A 20 -8.38 1.29 -4.30
CA ALA A 20 -7.32 2.01 -4.98
C ALA A 20 -6.47 2.83 -4.01
N MET A 21 -5.16 2.79 -4.23
CA MET A 21 -4.20 3.64 -3.53
C MET A 21 -3.99 4.96 -4.28
N GLY A 22 -3.82 4.90 -5.60
CA GLY A 22 -3.48 6.07 -6.41
C GLY A 22 -4.51 7.19 -6.31
N THR A 23 -5.80 6.86 -6.44
CA THR A 23 -6.89 7.84 -6.32
C THR A 23 -6.90 8.49 -4.94
N GLN A 24 -6.70 7.69 -3.89
CA GLN A 24 -6.65 8.20 -2.52
C GLN A 24 -5.46 9.12 -2.29
N LEU A 25 -4.33 8.82 -2.90
CA LEU A 25 -3.15 9.69 -2.81
C LEU A 25 -3.43 11.06 -3.46
N ILE A 26 -4.11 11.07 -4.61
CA ILE A 26 -4.49 12.32 -5.27
C ILE A 26 -5.41 13.14 -4.38
N GLU A 27 -6.39 12.51 -3.73
CA GLU A 27 -7.28 13.18 -2.80
C GLU A 27 -6.55 13.75 -1.58
N GLN A 28 -5.43 13.14 -1.19
CA GLN A 28 -4.57 13.63 -0.10
C GLN A 28 -3.62 14.75 -0.56
N GLY A 29 -3.70 15.17 -1.82
CA GLY A 29 -2.89 16.26 -2.34
C GLY A 29 -1.63 15.83 -3.08
N ILE A 30 -1.42 14.55 -3.30
CA ILE A 30 -0.28 14.05 -4.08
C ILE A 30 -0.58 14.26 -5.57
N GLU A 31 0.36 14.86 -6.29
CA GLU A 31 0.19 15.11 -7.73
C GLU A 31 0.13 13.79 -8.52
N ALA A 32 -0.73 13.76 -9.52
CA ALA A 32 -0.80 12.64 -10.45
C ALA A 32 0.52 12.52 -11.23
N GLY A 33 0.91 11.28 -11.55
CA GLY A 33 2.14 11.02 -12.30
C GLY A 33 3.38 10.84 -11.45
N GLN A 34 3.27 10.97 -10.14
CA GLN A 34 4.36 10.64 -9.23
C GLN A 34 4.45 9.14 -8.99
N CYS A 35 5.61 8.68 -8.56
CA CYS A 35 5.79 7.28 -8.18
C CYS A 35 5.13 7.02 -6.83
N ASN A 36 3.96 6.39 -6.85
CA ASN A 36 3.19 6.12 -5.63
C ASN A 36 3.95 5.24 -4.65
N ASP A 37 4.71 4.29 -5.15
CA ASP A 37 5.46 3.35 -4.31
C ASP A 37 6.60 4.03 -3.55
N TYR A 38 7.17 5.09 -4.12
CA TYR A 38 8.21 5.86 -3.44
C TYR A 38 7.68 6.53 -2.17
N LEU A 39 6.39 6.77 -2.09
CA LEU A 39 5.79 7.40 -0.90
C LEU A 39 5.92 6.53 0.35
N ASN A 40 6.21 5.25 0.20
CA ASN A 40 6.55 4.39 1.33
C ASN A 40 7.76 4.93 2.09
N ILE A 41 8.65 5.64 1.38
CA ILE A 41 9.83 6.27 1.95
C ILE A 41 9.61 7.77 2.12
N GLY A 42 9.08 8.43 1.08
CA GLY A 42 8.96 9.88 1.04
C GLY A 42 7.85 10.46 1.91
N SER A 43 6.75 9.73 2.06
CA SER A 43 5.60 10.16 2.86
C SER A 43 4.89 8.97 3.49
N PRO A 44 5.57 8.22 4.39
CA PRO A 44 4.99 7.00 4.96
C PRO A 44 3.69 7.24 5.73
N HIS A 45 3.53 8.42 6.33
CA HIS A 45 2.30 8.76 7.05
C HIS A 45 1.09 8.83 6.12
N THR A 46 1.26 9.37 4.91
CA THR A 46 0.18 9.45 3.93
C THR A 46 -0.30 8.05 3.55
N VAL A 47 0.64 7.15 3.28
CA VAL A 47 0.31 5.75 2.95
C VAL A 47 -0.39 5.08 4.14
N ALA A 48 0.14 5.24 5.35
CA ALA A 48 -0.44 4.68 6.56
C ALA A 48 -1.88 5.18 6.80
N ASP A 49 -2.12 6.47 6.57
CA ASP A 49 -3.44 7.07 6.74
C ASP A 49 -4.47 6.46 5.78
N ILE A 50 -4.05 6.20 4.55
CA ILE A 50 -4.92 5.57 3.55
C ILE A 50 -5.25 4.14 3.96
N HIS A 51 -4.27 3.36 4.39
CA HIS A 51 -4.51 2.01 4.92
C HIS A 51 -5.50 2.04 6.07
N ARG A 52 -5.31 2.96 7.00
CA ARG A 52 -6.17 3.11 8.17
C ARG A 52 -7.59 3.48 7.77
N ALA A 53 -7.74 4.37 6.78
CA ALA A 53 -9.06 4.75 6.28
C ALA A 53 -9.82 3.56 5.69
N TYR A 54 -9.14 2.70 4.94
CA TYR A 54 -9.77 1.48 4.40
C TYR A 54 -10.20 0.52 5.52
N LEU A 55 -9.34 0.33 6.52
CA LEU A 55 -9.68 -0.53 7.65
C LEU A 55 -10.87 0.02 8.44
N GLU A 56 -10.91 1.32 8.67
CA GLU A 56 -12.03 1.97 9.35
C GLU A 56 -13.32 1.90 8.54
N ALA A 57 -13.22 1.88 7.22
CA ALA A 57 -14.37 1.74 6.33
C ALA A 57 -14.91 0.30 6.26
N GLY A 58 -14.20 -0.67 6.82
CA GLY A 58 -14.66 -2.05 6.90
C GLY A 58 -13.85 -3.08 6.11
N SER A 59 -12.71 -2.71 5.54
CA SER A 59 -11.83 -3.70 4.91
C SER A 59 -11.31 -4.69 5.95
N ASP A 60 -11.32 -5.96 5.60
CA ASP A 60 -10.75 -7.01 6.46
C ASP A 60 -9.23 -7.09 6.33
N ALA A 61 -8.70 -6.66 5.21
CA ALA A 61 -7.26 -6.62 4.97
C ALA A 61 -6.93 -5.49 3.99
N ILE A 62 -5.67 -5.11 3.98
CA ILE A 62 -5.12 -4.14 3.03
C ILE A 62 -3.98 -4.79 2.26
N LEU A 63 -3.74 -4.30 1.06
CA LEU A 63 -2.58 -4.69 0.26
C LEU A 63 -1.46 -3.68 0.47
N THR A 64 -0.22 -4.15 0.47
CA THR A 64 0.94 -3.26 0.57
C THR A 64 0.97 -2.32 -0.63
N ASN A 65 1.49 -1.12 -0.44
CA ASN A 65 1.66 -0.14 -1.53
C ASN A 65 2.93 -0.48 -2.31
N THR A 66 2.87 -1.56 -3.12
CA THR A 66 4.04 -2.11 -3.82
C THR A 66 3.74 -2.55 -5.25
N PHE A 67 2.61 -2.13 -5.83
CA PHE A 67 2.20 -2.58 -7.16
C PHE A 67 3.25 -2.27 -8.23
N GLY A 68 3.86 -1.09 -8.18
CA GLY A 68 4.91 -0.67 -9.09
C GLY A 68 6.31 -0.74 -8.49
N ALA A 69 6.49 -1.41 -7.35
CA ALA A 69 7.78 -1.46 -6.66
C ALA A 69 8.70 -2.53 -7.23
N ASN A 70 8.91 -2.49 -8.53
CA ASN A 70 9.79 -3.39 -9.27
C ASN A 70 10.77 -2.58 -10.12
N LYS A 71 11.85 -3.24 -10.51
CA LYS A 71 12.94 -2.58 -11.23
C LYS A 71 12.46 -1.87 -12.52
N PHE A 72 11.54 -2.49 -13.25
CA PHE A 72 11.07 -1.94 -14.54
C PHE A 72 10.29 -0.64 -14.35
N VAL A 73 9.34 -0.63 -13.43
CA VAL A 73 8.53 0.57 -13.16
C VAL A 73 9.37 1.63 -12.48
N LEU A 74 10.15 1.26 -11.47
CA LEU A 74 10.97 2.22 -10.72
C LEU A 74 12.04 2.88 -11.58
N SER A 75 12.55 2.18 -12.61
CA SER A 75 13.55 2.77 -13.50
C SER A 75 13.02 3.99 -14.25
N ARG A 76 11.71 4.08 -14.48
CA ARG A 76 11.08 5.23 -15.13
C ARG A 76 11.21 6.51 -14.31
N TYR A 77 11.42 6.35 -13.01
CA TYR A 77 11.56 7.46 -12.06
C TYR A 77 12.99 7.61 -11.53
N GLY A 78 13.94 6.86 -12.08
CA GLY A 78 15.33 6.88 -11.60
C GLY A 78 15.50 6.20 -10.24
N LEU A 79 14.63 5.27 -9.88
CA LEU A 79 14.58 4.64 -8.56
C LEU A 79 14.87 3.15 -8.58
N SER A 80 15.49 2.64 -9.65
CA SER A 80 15.73 1.20 -9.81
C SER A 80 16.65 0.61 -8.73
N ASP A 81 17.43 1.43 -8.07
CA ASP A 81 18.30 1.02 -6.97
C ASP A 81 17.59 0.95 -5.60
N LYS A 82 16.31 1.33 -5.56
CA LYS A 82 15.53 1.42 -4.32
C LYS A 82 14.44 0.34 -4.19
N VAL A 83 14.46 -0.67 -5.04
CA VAL A 83 13.45 -1.74 -5.05
C VAL A 83 13.29 -2.35 -3.66
N ARG A 84 14.38 -2.79 -3.06
CA ARG A 84 14.34 -3.45 -1.75
C ARG A 84 13.85 -2.51 -0.66
N GLN A 85 14.36 -1.28 -0.65
CA GLN A 85 14.02 -0.28 0.36
C GLN A 85 12.52 0.07 0.31
N ILE A 86 12.00 0.28 -0.90
CA ILE A 86 10.59 0.65 -1.10
C ILE A 86 9.66 -0.50 -0.69
N ASN A 87 9.99 -1.74 -1.09
CA ASN A 87 9.18 -2.90 -0.73
C ASN A 87 9.20 -3.17 0.78
N THR A 88 10.37 -3.06 1.40
CA THR A 88 10.50 -3.24 2.85
C THR A 88 9.67 -2.22 3.60
N ALA A 89 9.76 -0.95 3.22
CA ALA A 89 8.97 0.12 3.83
C ALA A 89 7.47 -0.12 3.61
N GLY A 90 7.07 -0.53 2.41
CA GLY A 90 5.67 -0.82 2.09
C GLY A 90 5.08 -1.90 2.98
N ALA A 91 5.83 -2.98 3.20
CA ALA A 91 5.39 -4.06 4.08
C ALA A 91 5.32 -3.62 5.54
N GLN A 92 6.29 -2.84 6.00
CA GLN A 92 6.32 -2.34 7.38
C GLN A 92 5.15 -1.40 7.66
N ILE A 93 4.80 -0.52 6.72
CA ILE A 93 3.67 0.40 6.89
C ILE A 93 2.36 -0.37 6.98
N ALA A 94 2.19 -1.39 6.13
CA ALA A 94 0.97 -2.18 6.11
C ALA A 94 0.81 -3.03 7.35
#